data_62a47d17ebb8572494d65813625a3d04
#
_entry.id   62a47d17ebb8572494d65813625a3d04
#
_cell.length_a   1.000
_cell.length_b   1.000
_cell.length_c   1.000
_cell.angle_alpha   90.00
_cell.angle_beta   90.00
_cell.angle_gamma   90.00
#
_symmetry.space_group_name_H-M   'P 1'
#
loop_
_entity.id
_entity.type
_entity.pdbx_description
1 polymer ?
#
loop_
_entity_poly.entity_id
_entity_poly.type
_entity_poly.pdbx_seq_one_letter_code
_entity_poly.pdbx_strand_id
1 'polypeptide(L)'
;MQAVLLPCCLCHHAAVNTPPSDRARLQRVALRLEYGTIAWNVGEAVLTVVLGAVASSLALIGFGAVSVVEIFASVVVVWHLIPGHETDHPHRTRLALRLVGIAFGVLAVALALLATNDLITGRRPDESPWGIAYLVAAAAVMFGLSVVKRRTADQLDSAPLRSEATMTLLDGFLATATLIGLTLNAVVGWWWADPSAALIVAVAAANEARENWEAASDID
;
A
#
# COMPACT_ATOMS: atom_id res chain seq x y z
N MET A 1 17.49 -32.02 -47.00
CA MET A 1 17.90 -31.32 -45.77
C MET A 1 16.72 -30.48 -45.33
N GLN A 2 15.83 -31.06 -44.52
CA GLN A 2 14.67 -30.37 -43.92
C GLN A 2 15.05 -29.93 -42.53
N ALA A 3 15.11 -28.62 -42.31
CA ALA A 3 15.28 -28.02 -40.99
C ALA A 3 13.90 -28.01 -40.28
N VAL A 4 13.80 -28.79 -39.22
CA VAL A 4 12.65 -28.84 -38.33
C VAL A 4 12.68 -27.59 -37.44
N LEU A 5 11.79 -26.66 -37.72
CA LEU A 5 11.47 -25.54 -36.82
C LEU A 5 10.63 -26.10 -35.67
N LEU A 6 11.20 -26.22 -34.46
CA LEU A 6 10.48 -26.47 -33.23
C LEU A 6 9.79 -25.16 -32.81
N PRO A 7 8.49 -25.15 -32.55
CA PRO A 7 7.78 -24.01 -31.98
C PRO A 7 8.10 -23.94 -30.49
N CYS A 8 8.77 -22.84 -30.09
CA CYS A 8 8.99 -22.47 -28.70
C CYS A 8 7.67 -21.87 -28.12
N CYS A 9 6.70 -22.74 -27.85
CA CYS A 9 5.43 -22.40 -27.18
C CYS A 9 5.27 -23.25 -25.91
N LEU A 10 6.10 -23.01 -24.91
CA LEU A 10 5.94 -23.63 -23.58
C LEU A 10 6.40 -22.70 -22.47
N CYS A 11 5.96 -21.42 -22.52
CA CYS A 11 5.86 -20.57 -21.34
C CYS A 11 4.38 -20.30 -21.08
N HIS A 12 3.60 -21.38 -20.97
CA HIS A 12 2.24 -21.27 -20.46
C HIS A 12 2.31 -21.29 -18.94
N HIS A 13 1.82 -20.22 -18.31
CA HIS A 13 1.60 -20.12 -16.88
C HIS A 13 1.17 -21.49 -16.32
N ALA A 14 2.02 -22.07 -15.49
CA ALA A 14 1.58 -23.13 -14.60
C ALA A 14 0.60 -22.47 -13.61
N ALA A 15 -0.69 -22.52 -13.94
CA ALA A 15 -1.74 -22.25 -12.97
C ALA A 15 -1.44 -23.16 -11.78
N VAL A 16 -1.07 -22.57 -10.65
CA VAL A 16 -0.84 -23.30 -9.42
C VAL A 16 -2.19 -23.91 -9.05
N ASN A 17 -2.40 -25.19 -9.38
CA ASN A 17 -3.57 -25.98 -8.99
C ASN A 17 -3.53 -26.16 -7.45
N THR A 18 -3.86 -25.11 -6.73
CA THR A 18 -3.97 -25.16 -5.27
C THR A 18 -5.22 -25.97 -4.92
N PRO A 19 -5.10 -27.05 -4.13
CA PRO A 19 -6.26 -27.83 -3.71
C PRO A 19 -7.33 -26.93 -3.05
N PRO A 20 -8.62 -27.22 -3.19
CA PRO A 20 -9.70 -26.37 -2.63
C PRO A 20 -9.58 -26.12 -1.13
N SER A 21 -9.07 -27.08 -0.36
CA SER A 21 -8.78 -26.95 1.07
C SER A 21 -7.71 -25.90 1.36
N ASP A 22 -6.66 -25.86 0.54
CA ASP A 22 -5.54 -24.93 0.71
C ASP A 22 -5.94 -23.52 0.27
N ARG A 23 -6.74 -23.39 -0.80
CA ARG A 23 -7.29 -22.10 -1.24
C ARG A 23 -8.15 -21.46 -0.14
N ALA A 24 -9.05 -22.24 0.51
CA ALA A 24 -9.86 -21.76 1.63
C ALA A 24 -9.02 -21.37 2.86
N ARG A 25 -7.89 -22.05 3.08
CA ARG A 25 -6.94 -21.68 4.13
C ARG A 25 -6.24 -20.38 3.81
N LEU A 26 -5.75 -20.21 2.59
CA LEU A 26 -5.08 -19.00 2.12
C LEU A 26 -6.01 -17.77 2.15
N GLN A 27 -7.27 -17.92 1.75
CA GLN A 27 -8.28 -16.86 1.87
C GLN A 27 -8.48 -16.41 3.33
N ARG A 28 -8.54 -17.37 4.27
CA ARG A 28 -8.63 -17.02 5.70
C ARG A 28 -7.38 -16.29 6.21
N VAL A 29 -6.20 -16.66 5.72
CA VAL A 29 -4.95 -15.96 6.04
C VAL A 29 -5.00 -14.54 5.48
N ALA A 30 -5.35 -14.39 4.20
CA ALA A 30 -5.50 -13.09 3.56
C ALA A 30 -6.47 -12.17 4.32
N LEU A 31 -7.67 -12.66 4.65
CA LEU A 31 -8.65 -11.90 5.42
C LEU A 31 -8.13 -11.49 6.80
N ARG A 32 -7.39 -12.37 7.49
CA ARG A 32 -6.78 -12.01 8.79
C ARG A 32 -5.73 -10.93 8.66
N LEU A 33 -4.92 -10.97 7.59
CA LEU A 33 -3.92 -9.94 7.31
C LEU A 33 -4.60 -8.59 7.03
N GLU A 34 -5.66 -8.58 6.21
CA GLU A 34 -6.43 -7.37 5.92
C GLU A 34 -7.11 -6.79 7.17
N TYR A 35 -7.76 -7.62 7.99
CA TYR A 35 -8.34 -7.15 9.25
C TYR A 35 -7.27 -6.63 10.21
N GLY A 36 -6.09 -7.24 10.23
CA GLY A 36 -4.94 -6.75 11.00
C GLY A 36 -4.46 -5.37 10.51
N THR A 37 -4.35 -5.18 9.20
CA THR A 37 -4.01 -3.89 8.59
C THR A 37 -5.05 -2.82 8.90
N ILE A 38 -6.34 -3.14 8.74
CA ILE A 38 -7.43 -2.21 9.08
C ILE A 38 -7.35 -1.80 10.55
N ALA A 39 -7.18 -2.76 11.46
CA ALA A 39 -7.09 -2.48 12.90
C ALA A 39 -5.89 -1.58 13.23
N TRP A 40 -4.73 -1.83 12.61
CA TRP A 40 -3.54 -0.99 12.74
C TRP A 40 -3.81 0.43 12.24
N ASN A 41 -4.30 0.58 11.02
CA ASN A 41 -4.53 1.88 10.39
C ASN A 41 -5.64 2.68 11.07
N VAL A 42 -6.67 2.01 11.63
CA VAL A 42 -7.67 2.68 12.47
C VAL A 42 -7.04 3.27 13.73
N GLY A 43 -6.19 2.50 14.42
CA GLY A 43 -5.44 2.98 15.57
C GLY A 43 -4.54 4.17 15.23
N GLU A 44 -3.83 4.07 14.11
CA GLU A 44 -2.96 5.14 13.58
C GLU A 44 -3.73 6.40 13.21
N ALA A 45 -4.81 6.27 12.43
CA ALA A 45 -5.66 7.40 12.04
C ALA A 45 -6.23 8.13 13.25
N VAL A 46 -6.76 7.40 14.22
CA VAL A 46 -7.30 7.99 15.46
C VAL A 46 -6.20 8.71 16.23
N LEU A 47 -5.06 8.06 16.42
CA LEU A 47 -3.93 8.64 17.15
C LEU A 47 -3.42 9.93 16.49
N THR A 48 -3.18 9.88 15.18
CA THR A 48 -2.59 11.00 14.44
C THR A 48 -3.55 12.17 14.28
N VAL A 49 -4.86 11.91 14.07
CA VAL A 49 -5.89 12.95 14.01
C VAL A 49 -6.07 13.62 15.38
N VAL A 50 -6.14 12.86 16.48
CA VAL A 50 -6.27 13.40 17.83
C VAL A 50 -5.03 14.24 18.18
N LEU A 51 -3.83 13.72 17.98
CA LEU A 51 -2.59 14.46 18.24
C LEU A 51 -2.47 15.69 17.34
N GLY A 52 -2.87 15.58 16.07
CA GLY A 52 -2.90 16.69 15.12
C GLY A 52 -3.87 17.79 15.53
N ALA A 53 -5.05 17.44 16.03
CA ALA A 53 -6.02 18.41 16.55
C ALA A 53 -5.51 19.12 17.80
N VAL A 54 -4.90 18.39 18.75
CA VAL A 54 -4.33 18.96 19.99
C VAL A 54 -3.13 19.85 19.68
N ALA A 55 -2.25 19.44 18.77
CA ALA A 55 -1.05 20.19 18.39
C ALA A 55 -1.32 21.24 17.30
N SER A 56 -2.57 21.39 16.80
CA SER A 56 -2.91 22.21 15.63
C SER A 56 -2.02 21.92 14.42
N SER A 57 -1.65 20.65 14.24
CA SER A 57 -0.74 20.18 13.20
C SER A 57 -1.50 19.58 12.01
N LEU A 58 -1.56 20.33 10.92
CA LEU A 58 -2.14 19.83 9.67
C LEU A 58 -1.38 18.62 9.09
N ALA A 59 -0.08 18.51 9.38
CA ALA A 59 0.72 17.37 8.93
C ALA A 59 0.26 16.06 9.59
N LEU A 60 0.04 16.05 10.92
CA LEU A 60 -0.48 14.89 11.63
C LEU A 60 -1.89 14.52 11.16
N ILE A 61 -2.76 15.52 10.93
CA ILE A 61 -4.10 15.28 10.37
C ILE A 61 -4.00 14.68 8.95
N GLY A 62 -3.07 15.21 8.14
CA GLY A 62 -2.82 14.68 6.79
C GLY A 62 -2.31 13.23 6.80
N PHE A 63 -1.44 12.90 7.76
CA PHE A 63 -0.97 11.52 7.94
C PHE A 63 -2.12 10.57 8.31
N GLY A 64 -3.00 10.99 9.22
CA GLY A 64 -4.22 10.23 9.51
C GLY A 64 -5.16 10.06 8.30
N ALA A 65 -5.19 11.03 7.40
CA ALA A 65 -5.97 10.92 6.16
C ALA A 65 -5.38 9.86 5.20
N VAL A 66 -4.06 9.70 5.16
CA VAL A 66 -3.39 8.62 4.40
C VAL A 66 -3.82 7.25 4.93
N SER A 67 -3.79 7.06 6.26
CA SER A 67 -4.25 5.80 6.89
C SER A 67 -5.72 5.47 6.56
N VAL A 68 -6.59 6.48 6.41
CA VAL A 68 -7.98 6.28 5.96
C VAL A 68 -8.05 5.74 4.53
N VAL A 69 -7.17 6.21 3.63
CA VAL A 69 -7.10 5.69 2.25
C VAL A 69 -6.68 4.22 2.23
N GLU A 70 -5.74 3.83 3.09
CA GLU A 70 -5.29 2.45 3.22
C GLU A 70 -6.38 1.55 3.81
N ILE A 71 -7.13 2.03 4.81
CA ILE A 71 -8.31 1.33 5.32
C ILE A 71 -9.31 1.06 4.19
N PHE A 72 -9.56 2.05 3.34
CA PHE A 72 -10.45 1.88 2.20
C PHE A 72 -9.95 0.80 1.23
N ALA A 73 -8.66 0.79 0.87
CA ALA A 73 -8.07 -0.22 0.00
C ALA A 73 -8.20 -1.62 0.61
N SER A 74 -7.85 -1.79 1.88
CA SER A 74 -7.99 -3.07 2.60
C SER A 74 -9.46 -3.55 2.66
N VAL A 75 -10.43 -2.64 2.88
CA VAL A 75 -11.86 -2.98 2.86
C VAL A 75 -12.30 -3.48 1.48
N VAL A 76 -11.82 -2.86 0.40
CA VAL A 76 -12.10 -3.32 -0.97
C VAL A 76 -11.55 -4.74 -1.20
N VAL A 77 -10.34 -5.02 -0.72
CA VAL A 77 -9.74 -6.37 -0.83
C VAL A 77 -10.51 -7.38 0.03
N VAL A 78 -10.89 -7.03 1.27
CA VAL A 78 -11.76 -7.88 2.11
C VAL A 78 -13.05 -8.19 1.38
N TRP A 79 -13.73 -7.18 0.82
CA TRP A 79 -14.96 -7.38 0.04
C TRP A 79 -14.74 -8.32 -1.16
N HIS A 80 -13.60 -8.23 -1.85
CA HIS A 80 -13.25 -9.10 -2.95
C HIS A 80 -13.00 -10.56 -2.51
N LEU A 81 -12.38 -10.76 -1.33
CA LEU A 81 -11.96 -12.07 -0.82
C LEU A 81 -13.04 -12.83 -0.03
N ILE A 82 -14.16 -12.21 0.36
CA ILE A 82 -15.20 -12.88 1.16
C ILE A 82 -15.76 -14.11 0.42
N PRO A 83 -15.75 -15.32 1.06
CA PRO A 83 -16.32 -16.54 0.49
C PRO A 83 -17.82 -16.41 0.23
N GLY A 84 -18.31 -17.11 -0.82
CA GLY A 84 -19.73 -17.10 -1.18
C GLY A 84 -20.09 -16.10 -2.30
N HIS A 85 -19.16 -15.24 -2.65
CA HIS A 85 -19.19 -14.53 -3.91
C HIS A 85 -18.03 -15.13 -4.72
N GLU A 86 -18.33 -15.90 -5.74
CA GLU A 86 -17.32 -16.58 -6.56
C GLU A 86 -16.23 -15.58 -6.97
N THR A 87 -15.00 -15.82 -6.49
CA THR A 87 -13.82 -14.98 -6.76
C THR A 87 -13.42 -14.98 -8.24
N ASP A 88 -14.04 -15.84 -9.04
CA ASP A 88 -13.82 -16.00 -10.48
C ASP A 88 -14.68 -15.05 -11.36
N HIS A 89 -15.43 -14.09 -10.77
CA HIS A 89 -16.14 -13.13 -11.60
C HIS A 89 -15.20 -12.01 -12.06
N PRO A 90 -14.87 -11.93 -13.36
CA PRO A 90 -13.99 -10.91 -13.93
C PRO A 90 -14.43 -9.49 -13.52
N HIS A 91 -15.74 -9.24 -13.50
CA HIS A 91 -16.32 -7.94 -13.12
C HIS A 91 -15.95 -7.51 -11.69
N ARG A 92 -15.91 -8.44 -10.71
CA ARG A 92 -15.53 -8.09 -9.33
C ARG A 92 -14.05 -7.76 -9.22
N THR A 93 -13.20 -8.55 -9.88
CA THR A 93 -11.75 -8.29 -9.93
C THR A 93 -11.48 -6.95 -10.57
N ARG A 94 -12.12 -6.64 -11.71
CA ARG A 94 -12.05 -5.34 -12.38
C ARG A 94 -12.45 -4.19 -11.45
N LEU A 95 -13.58 -4.32 -10.77
CA LEU A 95 -14.07 -3.29 -9.85
C LEU A 95 -13.11 -3.10 -8.66
N ALA A 96 -12.63 -4.19 -8.07
CA ALA A 96 -11.65 -4.13 -6.97
C ALA A 96 -10.36 -3.40 -7.41
N LEU A 97 -9.79 -3.76 -8.57
CA LEU A 97 -8.60 -3.08 -9.11
C LEU A 97 -8.84 -1.59 -9.36
N ARG A 98 -9.98 -1.21 -9.92
CA ARG A 98 -10.34 0.21 -10.12
C ARG A 98 -10.44 0.96 -8.80
N LEU A 99 -11.09 0.37 -7.79
CA LEU A 99 -11.23 1.01 -6.48
C LEU A 99 -9.88 1.13 -5.75
N VAL A 100 -9.03 0.11 -5.81
CA VAL A 100 -7.65 0.18 -5.28
C VAL A 100 -6.82 1.19 -6.07
N GLY A 101 -6.96 1.25 -7.40
CA GLY A 101 -6.31 2.26 -8.23
C GLY A 101 -6.73 3.69 -7.87
N ILE A 102 -8.02 3.91 -7.55
CA ILE A 102 -8.51 5.21 -7.03
C ILE A 102 -7.86 5.52 -5.68
N ALA A 103 -7.76 4.55 -4.77
CA ALA A 103 -7.09 4.73 -3.48
C ALA A 103 -5.63 5.18 -3.66
N PHE A 104 -4.88 4.52 -4.55
CA PHE A 104 -3.52 4.93 -4.92
C PHE A 104 -3.46 6.35 -5.50
N GLY A 105 -4.41 6.71 -6.37
CA GLY A 105 -4.50 8.06 -6.93
C GLY A 105 -4.73 9.12 -5.85
N VAL A 106 -5.64 8.85 -4.91
CA VAL A 106 -5.90 9.73 -3.76
C VAL A 106 -4.66 9.85 -2.87
N LEU A 107 -3.98 8.73 -2.59
CA LEU A 107 -2.72 8.69 -1.82
C LEU A 107 -1.65 9.55 -2.50
N ALA A 108 -1.44 9.38 -3.80
CA ALA A 108 -0.46 10.13 -4.58
C ALA A 108 -0.71 11.65 -4.51
N VAL A 109 -1.97 12.07 -4.69
CA VAL A 109 -2.35 13.48 -4.58
C VAL A 109 -2.16 14.00 -3.17
N ALA A 110 -2.58 13.26 -2.15
CA ALA A 110 -2.44 13.66 -0.75
C ALA A 110 -0.95 13.86 -0.39
N LEU A 111 -0.09 12.90 -0.72
CA LEU A 111 1.36 12.98 -0.46
C LEU A 111 2.00 14.15 -1.22
N ALA A 112 1.64 14.34 -2.49
CA ALA A 112 2.17 15.45 -3.30
C ALA A 112 1.79 16.81 -2.71
N LEU A 113 0.53 16.99 -2.27
CA LEU A 113 0.07 18.23 -1.66
C LEU A 113 0.76 18.49 -0.32
N LEU A 114 0.83 17.48 0.57
CA LEU A 114 1.47 17.61 1.88
C LEU A 114 2.97 17.91 1.73
N ALA A 115 3.68 17.14 0.93
CA ALA A 115 5.12 17.35 0.71
C ALA A 115 5.43 18.70 0.05
N THR A 116 4.62 19.12 -0.93
CA THR A 116 4.79 20.44 -1.57
C THR A 116 4.52 21.57 -0.57
N ASN A 117 3.48 21.44 0.25
CA ASN A 117 3.20 22.42 1.30
C ASN A 117 4.38 22.53 2.29
N ASP A 118 4.95 21.40 2.71
CA ASP A 118 6.08 21.41 3.65
C ASP A 118 7.35 22.00 3.02
N LEU A 119 7.59 21.77 1.73
CA LEU A 119 8.69 22.41 0.99
C LEU A 119 8.51 23.91 0.85
N ILE A 120 7.29 24.40 0.59
CA ILE A 120 7.01 25.84 0.43
C ILE A 120 7.07 26.56 1.78
N THR A 121 6.53 25.96 2.84
CA THR A 121 6.47 26.57 4.18
C THR A 121 7.77 26.44 4.96
N GLY A 122 8.73 25.61 4.49
CA GLY A 122 9.98 25.34 5.19
C GLY A 122 9.74 24.66 6.54
N ARG A 123 8.64 23.90 6.66
CA ARG A 123 8.27 23.23 7.91
C ARG A 123 9.38 22.28 8.33
N ARG A 124 9.77 22.39 9.60
CA ARG A 124 10.70 21.46 10.24
C ARG A 124 9.89 20.59 11.20
N PRO A 125 9.87 19.27 10.99
CA PRO A 125 9.18 18.39 11.92
C PRO A 125 9.85 18.46 13.29
N ASP A 126 9.03 18.49 14.36
CA ASP A 126 9.52 18.43 15.73
C ASP A 126 10.03 17.02 16.03
N GLU A 127 11.22 16.95 16.59
CA GLU A 127 11.85 15.68 16.97
C GLU A 127 11.21 15.15 18.25
N SER A 128 10.60 13.97 18.15
CA SER A 128 10.04 13.27 19.31
C SER A 128 10.63 11.86 19.39
N PRO A 129 11.24 11.47 20.52
CA PRO A 129 11.72 10.08 20.69
C PRO A 129 10.62 9.05 20.52
N TRP A 130 9.40 9.36 20.91
CA TRP A 130 8.23 8.51 20.73
C TRP A 130 7.82 8.42 19.25
N GLY A 131 7.94 9.51 18.50
CA GLY A 131 7.72 9.52 17.04
C GLY A 131 8.73 8.64 16.32
N ILE A 132 10.01 8.70 16.68
CA ILE A 132 11.05 7.84 16.11
C ILE A 132 10.76 6.36 16.42
N ALA A 133 10.46 6.03 17.68
CA ALA A 133 10.13 4.64 18.07
C ALA A 133 8.90 4.12 17.31
N TYR A 134 7.89 4.97 17.14
CA TYR A 134 6.70 4.65 16.35
C TYR A 134 7.04 4.39 14.88
N LEU A 135 7.80 5.26 14.21
CA LEU A 135 8.19 5.10 12.81
C LEU A 135 9.00 3.81 12.56
N VAL A 136 9.90 3.47 13.49
CA VAL A 136 10.63 2.19 13.42
C VAL A 136 9.68 0.99 13.52
N ALA A 137 8.72 1.04 14.46
CA ALA A 137 7.74 -0.02 14.62
C ALA A 137 6.81 -0.10 13.40
N ALA A 138 6.32 1.03 12.89
CA ALA A 138 5.47 1.11 11.71
C ALA A 138 6.18 0.54 10.48
N ALA A 139 7.41 0.98 10.19
CA ALA A 139 8.19 0.44 9.08
C ALA A 139 8.37 -1.08 9.18
N ALA A 140 8.74 -1.60 10.35
CA ALA A 140 8.94 -3.04 10.56
C ALA A 140 7.64 -3.84 10.35
N VAL A 141 6.51 -3.34 10.86
CA VAL A 141 5.20 -3.96 10.71
C VAL A 141 4.77 -3.93 9.24
N MET A 142 4.86 -2.78 8.56
CA MET A 142 4.43 -2.61 7.17
C MET A 142 5.26 -3.45 6.20
N PHE A 143 6.59 -3.50 6.34
CA PHE A 143 7.42 -4.40 5.52
C PHE A 143 7.09 -5.87 5.80
N GLY A 144 6.89 -6.26 7.05
CA GLY A 144 6.49 -7.62 7.40
C GLY A 144 5.15 -8.01 6.80
N LEU A 145 4.14 -7.15 6.93
CA LEU A 145 2.80 -7.34 6.37
C LEU A 145 2.83 -7.41 4.85
N SER A 146 3.53 -6.48 4.18
CA SER A 146 3.60 -6.44 2.71
C SER A 146 4.19 -7.72 2.12
N VAL A 147 5.27 -8.27 2.72
CA VAL A 147 5.87 -9.52 2.28
C VAL A 147 4.91 -10.70 2.43
N VAL A 148 4.22 -10.81 3.57
CA VAL A 148 3.27 -11.91 3.81
C VAL A 148 2.04 -11.78 2.91
N LYS A 149 1.49 -10.57 2.75
CA LYS A 149 0.37 -10.27 1.84
C LYS A 149 0.73 -10.62 0.40
N ARG A 150 1.90 -10.19 -0.08
CA ARG A 150 2.35 -10.47 -1.45
C ARG A 150 2.48 -11.97 -1.72
N ARG A 151 3.10 -12.72 -0.81
CA ARG A 151 3.18 -14.19 -0.92
C ARG A 151 1.81 -14.85 -0.94
N THR A 152 0.88 -14.37 -0.12
CA THR A 152 -0.48 -14.89 -0.08
C THR A 152 -1.25 -14.54 -1.35
N ALA A 153 -1.06 -13.33 -1.88
CA ALA A 153 -1.63 -12.88 -3.15
C ALA A 153 -1.16 -13.72 -4.32
N ASP A 154 0.14 -14.04 -4.38
CA ASP A 154 0.73 -14.87 -5.43
C ASP A 154 0.18 -16.31 -5.39
N GLN A 155 -0.02 -16.87 -4.19
CA GLN A 155 -0.60 -18.20 -4.01
C GLN A 155 -2.11 -18.26 -4.33
N LEU A 156 -2.84 -17.16 -4.12
CA LEU A 156 -4.26 -17.03 -4.44
C LEU A 156 -4.52 -16.59 -5.88
N ASP A 157 -3.47 -16.14 -6.59
CA ASP A 157 -3.56 -15.44 -7.88
C ASP A 157 -4.54 -14.25 -7.83
N SER A 158 -4.43 -13.45 -6.76
CA SER A 158 -5.30 -12.32 -6.51
C SER A 158 -4.60 -11.00 -6.83
N ALA A 159 -4.93 -10.40 -7.97
CA ALA A 159 -4.38 -9.10 -8.37
C ALA A 159 -4.74 -7.96 -7.40
N PRO A 160 -5.99 -7.83 -6.87
CA PRO A 160 -6.31 -6.79 -5.91
C PRO A 160 -5.52 -6.91 -4.60
N LEU A 161 -5.32 -8.13 -4.08
CA LEU A 161 -4.51 -8.35 -2.87
C LEU A 161 -3.03 -8.05 -3.12
N ARG A 162 -2.52 -8.34 -4.32
CA ARG A 162 -1.14 -8.00 -4.71
C ARG A 162 -0.93 -6.50 -4.79
N SER A 163 -1.90 -5.78 -5.36
CA SER A 163 -1.87 -4.32 -5.43
C SER A 163 -1.91 -3.69 -4.03
N GLU A 164 -2.79 -4.15 -3.16
CA GLU A 164 -2.88 -3.65 -1.79
C GLU A 164 -1.60 -3.98 -0.98
N ALA A 165 -0.97 -5.14 -1.20
CA ALA A 165 0.35 -5.44 -0.63
C ALA A 165 1.43 -4.43 -1.06
N THR A 166 1.35 -3.88 -2.28
CA THR A 166 2.22 -2.80 -2.75
C THR A 166 1.91 -1.49 -2.00
N MET A 167 0.64 -1.18 -1.72
CA MET A 167 0.27 -0.01 -0.93
C MET A 167 0.90 -0.09 0.48
N THR A 168 0.73 -1.22 1.16
CA THR A 168 1.38 -1.47 2.47
C THR A 168 2.91 -1.37 2.40
N LEU A 169 3.53 -1.78 1.27
CA LEU A 169 4.96 -1.62 1.04
C LEU A 169 5.36 -0.14 0.91
N LEU A 170 4.61 0.66 0.16
CA LEU A 170 4.87 2.09 0.00
C LEU A 170 4.74 2.85 1.31
N ASP A 171 3.79 2.45 2.18
CA ASP A 171 3.67 3.01 3.52
C ASP A 171 4.91 2.70 4.38
N GLY A 172 5.44 1.47 4.34
CA GLY A 172 6.71 1.12 4.96
C GLY A 172 7.89 1.95 4.46
N PHE A 173 7.94 2.25 3.15
CA PHE A 173 8.94 3.15 2.58
C PHE A 173 8.73 4.59 3.05
N LEU A 174 7.50 5.07 3.14
CA LEU A 174 7.19 6.40 3.63
C LEU A 174 7.64 6.56 5.10
N ALA A 175 7.30 5.61 5.97
CA ALA A 175 7.74 5.61 7.36
C ALA A 175 9.28 5.61 7.48
N THR A 176 9.97 4.82 6.65
CA THR A 176 11.45 4.78 6.62
C THR A 176 12.03 6.09 6.11
N ALA A 177 11.44 6.67 5.07
CA ALA A 177 11.88 7.94 4.49
C ALA A 177 11.73 9.09 5.50
N THR A 178 10.61 9.12 6.20
CA THR A 178 10.36 10.10 7.28
C THR A 178 11.36 9.92 8.43
N LEU A 179 11.66 8.68 8.84
CA LEU A 179 12.68 8.40 9.85
C LEU A 179 14.08 8.90 9.43
N ILE A 180 14.48 8.65 8.19
CA ILE A 180 15.74 9.12 7.61
C ILE A 180 15.71 10.66 7.53
N GLY A 181 14.63 11.25 7.05
CA GLY A 181 14.45 12.70 6.95
C GLY A 181 14.58 13.41 8.29
N LEU A 182 13.93 12.88 9.33
CA LEU A 182 14.07 13.39 10.70
C LEU A 182 15.52 13.31 11.19
N THR A 183 16.20 12.19 10.95
CA THR A 183 17.60 12.01 11.35
C THR A 183 18.51 12.98 10.60
N LEU A 184 18.33 13.15 9.29
CA LEU A 184 19.11 14.10 8.49
C LEU A 184 18.84 15.56 8.91
N ASN A 185 17.60 15.89 9.26
CA ASN A 185 17.27 17.20 9.79
C ASN A 185 17.99 17.47 11.11
N ALA A 186 17.99 16.49 12.03
CA ALA A 186 18.66 16.58 13.33
C ALA A 186 20.17 16.75 13.22
N VAL A 187 20.82 15.98 12.33
CA VAL A 187 22.30 15.92 12.25
C VAL A 187 22.87 16.99 11.32
N VAL A 188 22.22 17.25 10.19
CA VAL A 188 22.77 18.08 9.09
C VAL A 188 21.87 19.29 8.76
N GLY A 189 20.68 19.39 9.35
CA GLY A 189 19.72 20.46 9.09
C GLY A 189 19.02 20.35 7.73
N TRP A 190 18.96 19.15 7.13
CA TRP A 190 18.32 18.89 5.83
C TRP A 190 16.81 18.66 5.98
N TRP A 191 16.09 19.72 6.31
CA TRP A 191 14.65 19.69 6.52
C TRP A 191 13.82 19.25 5.27
N TRP A 192 14.38 19.44 4.07
CA TRP A 192 13.75 19.10 2.78
C TRP A 192 13.84 17.61 2.42
N ALA A 193 14.63 16.81 3.14
CA ALA A 193 14.87 15.41 2.83
C ALA A 193 13.58 14.56 2.95
N ASP A 194 12.83 14.74 4.04
CA ASP A 194 11.56 14.04 4.27
C ASP A 194 10.49 14.36 3.20
N PRO A 195 10.12 15.64 2.95
CA PRO A 195 9.12 15.94 1.93
C PRO A 195 9.59 15.57 0.51
N SER A 196 10.89 15.60 0.22
CA SER A 196 11.39 15.11 -1.08
C SER A 196 11.22 13.61 -1.25
N ALA A 197 11.46 12.83 -0.20
CA ALA A 197 11.21 11.39 -0.22
C ALA A 197 9.71 11.07 -0.33
N ALA A 198 8.84 11.83 0.33
CA ALA A 198 7.39 11.69 0.19
C ALA A 198 6.91 11.97 -1.25
N LEU A 199 7.53 12.89 -1.98
CA LEU A 199 7.25 13.11 -3.41
C LEU A 199 7.63 11.89 -4.27
N ILE A 200 8.73 11.21 -3.96
CA ILE A 200 9.12 9.98 -4.67
C ILE A 200 8.07 8.89 -4.43
N VAL A 201 7.59 8.72 -3.20
CA VAL A 201 6.52 7.77 -2.87
C VAL A 201 5.22 8.16 -3.58
N ALA A 202 4.90 9.46 -3.67
CA ALA A 202 3.72 9.95 -4.42
C ALA A 202 3.78 9.56 -5.91
N VAL A 203 4.96 9.67 -6.55
CA VAL A 203 5.15 9.23 -7.95
C VAL A 203 4.98 7.72 -8.08
N ALA A 204 5.51 6.93 -7.15
CA ALA A 204 5.32 5.49 -7.14
C ALA A 204 3.85 5.12 -6.98
N ALA A 205 3.11 5.77 -6.07
CA ALA A 205 1.69 5.57 -5.87
C ALA A 205 0.88 5.97 -7.13
N ALA A 206 1.24 7.05 -7.83
CA ALA A 206 0.61 7.43 -9.09
C ALA A 206 0.82 6.40 -10.20
N ASN A 207 2.00 5.79 -10.26
CA ASN A 207 2.30 4.69 -11.17
C ASN A 207 1.43 3.45 -10.89
N GLU A 208 1.34 3.04 -9.62
CA GLU A 208 0.48 1.93 -9.20
C GLU A 208 -1.00 2.19 -9.50
N ALA A 209 -1.48 3.44 -9.33
CA ALA A 209 -2.83 3.84 -9.72
C ALA A 209 -3.09 3.56 -11.21
N ARG A 210 -2.11 3.90 -12.07
CA ARG A 210 -2.20 3.68 -13.51
C ARG A 210 -2.17 2.19 -13.85
N GLU A 211 -1.23 1.43 -13.27
CA GLU A 211 -1.10 -0.01 -13.51
C GLU A 211 -2.36 -0.78 -13.10
N ASN A 212 -2.97 -0.42 -11.97
CA ASN A 212 -4.25 -1.00 -11.54
C ASN A 212 -5.39 -0.68 -12.52
N TRP A 213 -5.39 0.53 -13.11
CA TRP A 213 -6.38 0.93 -14.10
C TRP A 213 -6.22 0.17 -15.42
N GLU A 214 -4.97 0.03 -15.89
CA GLU A 214 -4.63 -0.75 -17.08
C GLU A 214 -5.00 -2.23 -16.87
N ALA A 215 -4.58 -2.84 -15.76
CA ALA A 215 -4.93 -4.22 -15.43
C ALA A 215 -6.45 -4.46 -15.31
N ALA A 216 -7.20 -3.47 -14.82
CA ALA A 216 -8.66 -3.55 -14.79
C ALA A 216 -9.29 -3.46 -16.18
N SER A 217 -8.62 -2.83 -17.14
CA SER A 217 -9.11 -2.68 -18.52
C SER A 217 -8.85 -3.92 -19.37
N ASP A 218 -7.81 -4.69 -19.01
CA ASP A 218 -7.44 -5.93 -19.72
C ASP A 218 -8.30 -7.14 -19.32
N ILE A 219 -9.17 -6.97 -18.32
CA ILE A 219 -10.13 -8.01 -17.88
C ILE A 219 -11.42 -7.86 -18.69
N ASP A 220 -11.44 -8.28 -19.95
CA ASP A 220 -12.65 -8.36 -20.80
C ASP A 220 -13.06 -9.80 -21.12
#